data_7d6cfc7ac0e2c7eeb7e90081cc083292
#
_entry.id   7d6cfc7ac0e2c7eeb7e90081cc083292
#
_cell.length_a   1.000
_cell.length_b   1.000
_cell.length_c   1.000
_cell.angle_alpha   90.00
_cell.angle_beta   90.00
_cell.angle_gamma   90.00
#
_symmetry.space_group_name_H-M   'P 1'
#
loop_
_entity.id
_entity.type
_entity.pdbx_description
1 polymer ?
#
loop_
_entity_poly.entity_id
_entity_poly.type
_entity_poly.pdbx_seq_one_letter_code
_entity_poly.pdbx_strand_id
1 'polypeptide(L)'
;MLDKIRTTLHEAIESPRGENVAAVRLPKMFARRLNRVLGSPLCSAADLEKRRAALAKLAGMKTAAPEKLARSAAPVVVYFEKDRNQRMKDRVEELLRSRGIAFNTLDVTGDEAALSFVTREAKCEEDDLPIVYVGGTVVGGYNELVDWDVSGKLKAAVSGS
;
A
#
# COMPACT_ATOMS: atom_id res chain seq x y z
N MET A 1 -0.60 18.51 -33.80
CA MET A 1 -1.64 19.56 -33.82
C MET A 1 -2.17 19.86 -32.40
N LEU A 2 -2.62 18.88 -31.66
CA LEU A 2 -3.18 19.06 -30.30
C LEU A 2 -2.25 19.80 -29.32
N ASP A 3 -0.96 19.59 -29.39
CA ASP A 3 0.00 20.25 -28.48
C ASP A 3 0.12 21.75 -28.73
N LYS A 4 0.06 22.18 -29.99
CA LYS A 4 0.06 23.60 -30.33
C LYS A 4 -1.20 24.30 -29.78
N ILE A 5 -2.35 23.63 -29.91
CA ILE A 5 -3.61 24.15 -29.36
C ILE A 5 -3.53 24.26 -27.83
N ARG A 6 -2.96 23.26 -27.18
CA ARG A 6 -2.78 23.25 -25.70
C ARG A 6 -1.86 24.37 -25.23
N THR A 7 -0.74 24.60 -25.90
CA THR A 7 0.21 25.67 -25.54
C THR A 7 -0.40 27.05 -25.76
N THR A 8 -1.09 27.27 -26.90
CA THR A 8 -1.74 28.54 -27.20
C THR A 8 -2.86 28.85 -26.21
N LEU A 9 -3.66 27.83 -25.84
CA LEU A 9 -4.69 27.99 -24.81
C LEU A 9 -4.07 28.28 -23.43
N HIS A 10 -2.97 27.62 -23.08
CA HIS A 10 -2.25 27.91 -21.84
C HIS A 10 -1.76 29.36 -21.80
N GLU A 11 -1.09 29.84 -22.85
CA GLU A 11 -0.63 31.21 -22.97
C GLU A 11 -1.78 32.25 -22.89
N ALA A 12 -2.92 31.94 -23.50
CA ALA A 12 -4.11 32.78 -23.42
C ALA A 12 -4.68 32.88 -22.00
N ILE A 13 -4.72 31.76 -21.27
CA ILE A 13 -5.23 31.68 -19.91
C ILE A 13 -4.28 32.36 -18.92
N GLU A 14 -2.98 32.18 -19.08
CA GLU A 14 -1.96 32.73 -18.18
C GLU A 14 -1.57 34.17 -18.51
N SER A 15 -1.95 34.69 -19.70
CA SER A 15 -1.61 36.08 -20.09
C SER A 15 -2.22 37.10 -19.13
N PRO A 16 -1.52 38.18 -18.77
CA PRO A 16 -2.06 39.24 -17.93
C PRO A 16 -3.08 40.14 -18.64
N ARG A 17 -3.28 39.94 -19.96
CA ARG A 17 -4.19 40.77 -20.76
C ARG A 17 -5.64 40.60 -20.30
N GLY A 18 -6.28 41.72 -19.97
CA GLY A 18 -7.69 41.79 -19.59
C GLY A 18 -7.99 41.39 -18.15
N GLU A 19 -7.01 41.23 -17.27
CA GLU A 19 -7.24 40.93 -15.83
C GLU A 19 -7.93 42.06 -15.10
N ASN A 20 -7.83 43.30 -15.61
CA ASN A 20 -8.53 44.49 -15.04
C ASN A 20 -10.01 44.52 -15.40
N VAL A 21 -10.51 43.67 -16.30
CA VAL A 21 -11.91 43.63 -16.70
C VAL A 21 -12.56 42.36 -16.10
N ALA A 22 -13.56 42.56 -15.24
CA ALA A 22 -14.24 41.46 -14.53
C ALA A 22 -14.79 40.39 -15.47
N ALA A 23 -15.32 40.79 -16.63
CA ALA A 23 -15.83 39.87 -17.65
C ALA A 23 -14.77 38.91 -18.23
N VAL A 24 -13.49 39.28 -18.20
CA VAL A 24 -12.37 38.46 -18.68
C VAL A 24 -11.68 37.74 -17.52
N ARG A 25 -11.59 38.36 -16.36
CA ARG A 25 -10.93 37.82 -15.17
C ARG A 25 -11.62 36.56 -14.64
N LEU A 26 -12.95 36.60 -14.50
CA LEU A 26 -13.72 35.47 -13.95
C LEU A 26 -13.59 34.19 -14.79
N PRO A 27 -13.81 34.18 -16.11
CA PRO A 27 -13.61 33.01 -16.94
C PRO A 27 -12.18 32.47 -16.89
N LYS A 28 -11.16 33.36 -16.86
CA LYS A 28 -9.75 32.93 -16.73
C LYS A 28 -9.46 32.24 -15.41
N MET A 29 -9.99 32.76 -14.30
CA MET A 29 -9.85 32.11 -12.99
C MET A 29 -10.46 30.70 -12.98
N PHE A 30 -11.64 30.55 -13.55
CA PHE A 30 -12.28 29.23 -13.70
C PHE A 30 -11.46 28.29 -14.58
N ALA A 31 -10.97 28.78 -15.72
CA ALA A 31 -10.14 27.98 -16.63
C ALA A 31 -8.83 27.54 -15.97
N ARG A 32 -8.15 28.43 -15.20
CA ARG A 32 -6.96 28.08 -14.41
C ARG A 32 -7.27 27.00 -13.37
N ARG A 33 -8.41 27.10 -12.70
CA ARG A 33 -8.83 26.13 -11.67
C ARG A 33 -9.15 24.77 -12.30
N LEU A 34 -9.91 24.74 -13.38
CA LEU A 34 -10.21 23.54 -14.15
C LEU A 34 -8.95 22.87 -14.68
N ASN A 35 -8.01 23.66 -15.21
CA ASN A 35 -6.73 23.14 -15.72
C ASN A 35 -5.92 22.36 -14.68
N ARG A 36 -6.01 22.74 -13.39
CA ARG A 36 -5.33 22.04 -12.29
C ARG A 36 -5.96 20.67 -11.95
N VAL A 37 -7.27 20.52 -12.23
CA VAL A 37 -8.01 19.31 -11.90
C VAL A 37 -8.00 18.31 -13.06
N LEU A 38 -7.70 18.76 -14.28
CA LEU A 38 -7.63 17.89 -15.44
C LEU A 38 -6.43 16.94 -15.37
N GLY A 39 -6.67 15.68 -15.68
CA GLY A 39 -5.61 14.66 -15.73
C GLY A 39 -4.53 14.92 -16.79
N SER A 40 -4.80 15.80 -17.77
CA SER A 40 -3.86 16.30 -18.77
C SER A 40 -3.92 17.82 -18.83
N PRO A 41 -3.33 18.52 -17.85
CA PRO A 41 -3.42 19.97 -17.77
C PRO A 41 -2.75 20.64 -18.95
N LEU A 42 -3.28 21.78 -19.34
CA LEU A 42 -2.61 22.68 -20.29
C LEU A 42 -1.29 23.15 -19.68
N CYS A 43 -0.24 23.20 -20.45
CA CYS A 43 1.08 23.60 -19.98
C CYS A 43 1.86 24.32 -21.06
N SER A 44 2.92 25.03 -20.66
CA SER A 44 3.81 25.72 -21.58
C SER A 44 4.53 24.74 -22.53
N ALA A 45 5.04 25.22 -23.64
CA ALA A 45 5.82 24.40 -24.57
C ALA A 45 7.05 23.77 -23.87
N ALA A 46 7.72 24.53 -23.00
CA ALA A 46 8.89 24.07 -22.25
C ALA A 46 8.52 22.95 -21.25
N ASP A 47 7.36 23.04 -20.61
CA ASP A 47 6.89 21.99 -19.69
C ASP A 47 6.42 20.74 -20.44
N LEU A 48 5.87 20.89 -21.66
CA LEU A 48 5.57 19.76 -22.53
C LEU A 48 6.83 19.01 -22.93
N GLU A 49 7.89 19.71 -23.29
CA GLU A 49 9.18 19.08 -23.61
C GLU A 49 9.79 18.37 -22.41
N LYS A 50 9.77 18.99 -21.23
CA LYS A 50 10.24 18.36 -19.98
C LYS A 50 9.44 17.09 -19.68
N ARG A 51 8.11 17.13 -19.82
CA ARG A 51 7.25 15.94 -19.63
C ARG A 51 7.53 14.85 -20.64
N ARG A 52 7.73 15.20 -21.92
CA ARG A 52 8.11 14.25 -22.98
C ARG A 52 9.47 13.63 -22.70
N ALA A 53 10.46 14.43 -22.31
CA ALA A 53 11.78 13.94 -21.95
C ALA A 53 11.71 13.01 -20.73
N ALA A 54 10.91 13.35 -19.71
CA ALA A 54 10.69 12.49 -18.54
C ALA A 54 9.98 11.18 -18.91
N LEU A 55 8.95 11.22 -19.76
CA LEU A 55 8.27 10.02 -20.25
C LEU A 55 9.18 9.15 -21.12
N ALA A 56 10.00 9.77 -22.00
CA ALA A 56 10.97 9.05 -22.79
C ALA A 56 12.05 8.40 -21.92
N LYS A 57 12.47 9.08 -20.85
CA LYS A 57 13.41 8.55 -19.87
C LYS A 57 12.81 7.38 -19.08
N LEU A 58 11.53 7.47 -18.69
CA LEU A 58 10.78 6.38 -18.05
C LEU A 58 10.52 5.21 -19.01
N ALA A 59 10.25 5.48 -20.29
CA ALA A 59 10.08 4.45 -21.30
C ALA A 59 11.42 3.81 -21.71
N GLY A 60 12.52 4.59 -21.70
CA GLY A 60 13.89 4.10 -21.94
C GLY A 60 14.51 3.42 -20.70
N MET A 61 14.11 3.80 -19.49
CA MET A 61 14.14 2.88 -18.38
C MET A 61 13.14 1.79 -18.80
N LYS A 62 13.68 0.70 -19.42
CA LYS A 62 12.98 -0.57 -19.36
C LYS A 62 12.52 -0.64 -17.92
N THR A 63 11.26 -0.45 -17.65
CA THR A 63 10.60 -1.12 -16.55
C THR A 63 11.01 -2.55 -16.81
N ALA A 64 12.04 -3.02 -16.13
CA ALA A 64 12.23 -4.43 -15.93
C ALA A 64 10.81 -4.83 -15.61
N ALA A 65 10.17 -5.53 -16.54
CA ALA A 65 8.82 -6.01 -16.40
C ALA A 65 8.82 -6.52 -14.98
N PRO A 66 7.92 -6.01 -14.07
CA PRO A 66 8.11 -6.22 -12.65
C PRO A 66 8.54 -7.65 -12.55
N GLU A 67 9.86 -7.81 -12.30
CA GLU A 67 10.52 -9.10 -12.23
C GLU A 67 9.57 -9.77 -11.30
N LYS A 68 8.83 -10.74 -11.81
CA LYS A 68 7.68 -11.39 -11.19
C LYS A 68 8.18 -11.65 -9.81
N LEU A 69 7.90 -10.65 -8.93
CA LEU A 69 8.55 -10.47 -7.62
C LEU A 69 8.40 -11.85 -7.05
N ALA A 70 9.50 -12.60 -6.98
CA ALA A 70 9.49 -14.00 -6.59
C ALA A 70 8.59 -13.95 -5.39
N ARG A 71 7.33 -14.41 -5.54
CA ARG A 71 6.17 -14.02 -4.71
C ARG A 71 6.67 -14.08 -3.31
N SER A 72 7.00 -12.91 -2.75
CA SER A 72 7.66 -12.85 -1.46
C SER A 72 6.67 -13.51 -0.53
N ALA A 73 7.11 -14.56 0.13
CA ALA A 73 6.26 -15.29 1.06
C ALA A 73 5.49 -14.28 1.89
N ALA A 74 4.18 -14.45 2.01
CA ALA A 74 3.35 -13.53 2.76
C ALA A 74 3.94 -13.38 4.17
N PRO A 75 4.07 -12.14 4.70
CA PRO A 75 4.66 -11.93 6.01
C PRO A 75 3.81 -12.63 7.08
N VAL A 76 4.46 -13.38 7.93
CA VAL A 76 3.85 -14.04 9.08
C VAL A 76 4.23 -13.28 10.34
N VAL A 77 3.23 -12.88 11.12
CA VAL A 77 3.43 -12.13 12.36
C VAL A 77 2.70 -12.86 13.49
N VAL A 78 3.41 -13.04 14.59
CA VAL A 78 2.89 -13.65 15.82
C VAL A 78 2.81 -12.57 16.89
N TYR A 79 1.61 -12.21 17.29
CA TYR A 79 1.38 -11.30 18.41
C TYR A 79 1.32 -12.10 19.72
N PHE A 80 2.08 -11.69 20.68
CA PHE A 80 2.14 -12.36 21.99
C PHE A 80 2.28 -11.34 23.12
N GLU A 81 1.91 -11.75 24.32
CA GLU A 81 2.16 -11.01 25.55
C GLU A 81 3.23 -11.72 26.36
N LYS A 82 4.20 -10.95 26.85
CA LYS A 82 5.28 -11.47 27.69
C LYS A 82 4.67 -12.02 29.00
N ASP A 83 5.23 -13.13 29.45
CA ASP A 83 4.81 -13.83 30.68
C ASP A 83 3.39 -14.44 30.64
N ARG A 84 2.70 -14.33 29.50
CA ARG A 84 1.38 -14.97 29.30
C ARG A 84 1.50 -16.04 28.21
N ASN A 85 0.95 -17.24 28.45
CA ASN A 85 0.88 -18.35 27.47
C ASN A 85 2.18 -18.71 26.75
N GLN A 86 3.35 -18.59 27.40
CA GLN A 86 4.66 -18.86 26.79
C GLN A 86 4.72 -20.23 26.12
N ARG A 87 4.12 -21.27 26.72
CA ARG A 87 4.08 -22.61 26.13
C ARG A 87 3.36 -22.65 24.79
N MET A 88 2.29 -21.85 24.62
CA MET A 88 1.57 -21.78 23.35
C MET A 88 2.37 -21.00 22.33
N LYS A 89 3.04 -19.93 22.73
CA LYS A 89 3.99 -19.19 21.90
C LYS A 89 5.08 -20.11 21.37
N ASP A 90 5.74 -20.88 22.23
CA ASP A 90 6.82 -21.78 21.85
C ASP A 90 6.33 -22.83 20.83
N ARG A 91 5.13 -23.38 21.04
CA ARG A 91 4.51 -24.34 20.09
C ARG A 91 4.21 -23.71 18.73
N VAL A 92 3.68 -22.47 18.71
CA VAL A 92 3.44 -21.73 17.46
C VAL A 92 4.74 -21.51 16.73
N GLU A 93 5.77 -21.04 17.41
CA GLU A 93 7.09 -20.82 16.81
C GLU A 93 7.73 -22.13 16.30
N GLU A 94 7.65 -23.20 17.07
CA GLU A 94 8.16 -24.52 16.68
C GLU A 94 7.46 -25.04 15.42
N LEU A 95 6.13 -24.92 15.34
CA LEU A 95 5.38 -25.32 14.17
C LEU A 95 5.80 -24.51 12.93
N LEU A 96 5.87 -23.18 13.03
CA LEU A 96 6.29 -22.33 11.92
C LEU A 96 7.73 -22.63 11.49
N ARG A 97 8.67 -22.83 12.42
CA ARG A 97 10.04 -23.23 12.12
C ARG A 97 10.12 -24.59 11.45
N SER A 98 9.35 -25.57 11.92
CA SER A 98 9.33 -26.93 11.35
C SER A 98 8.85 -26.93 9.90
N ARG A 99 8.02 -25.96 9.52
CA ARG A 99 7.52 -25.77 8.14
C ARG A 99 8.45 -24.88 7.30
N GLY A 100 9.54 -24.36 7.88
CA GLY A 100 10.46 -23.45 7.19
C GLY A 100 9.85 -22.09 6.88
N ILE A 101 8.83 -21.68 7.62
CA ILE A 101 8.13 -20.41 7.44
C ILE A 101 8.86 -19.34 8.26
N ALA A 102 9.32 -18.28 7.58
CA ALA A 102 9.86 -17.11 8.25
C ALA A 102 8.73 -16.30 8.90
N PHE A 103 8.92 -15.90 10.15
CA PHE A 103 7.93 -15.13 10.90
C PHE A 103 8.60 -14.07 11.77
N ASN A 104 7.84 -13.04 12.11
CA ASN A 104 8.21 -12.03 13.08
C ASN A 104 7.35 -12.17 14.33
N THR A 105 7.92 -11.91 15.49
CA THR A 105 7.18 -11.86 16.75
C THR A 105 7.01 -10.42 17.19
N LEU A 106 5.81 -10.06 17.64
CA LEU A 106 5.48 -8.74 18.17
C LEU A 106 4.96 -8.89 19.59
N ASP A 107 5.70 -8.30 20.52
CA ASP A 107 5.29 -8.21 21.93
C ASP A 107 4.31 -7.05 22.09
N VAL A 108 3.12 -7.34 22.55
CA VAL A 108 2.06 -6.36 22.80
C VAL A 108 1.88 -6.05 24.30
N THR A 109 2.82 -6.48 25.12
CA THR A 109 2.79 -6.24 26.57
C THR A 109 2.80 -4.73 26.87
N GLY A 110 1.76 -4.25 27.53
CA GLY A 110 1.63 -2.83 27.89
C GLY A 110 1.26 -1.89 26.72
N ASP A 111 1.04 -2.42 25.52
CA ASP A 111 0.48 -1.66 24.38
C ASP A 111 -1.03 -1.96 24.24
N GLU A 112 -1.84 -1.21 24.98
CA GLU A 112 -3.31 -1.36 24.97
C GLU A 112 -3.91 -1.16 23.58
N ALA A 113 -3.29 -0.32 22.73
CA ALA A 113 -3.78 -0.06 21.39
C ALA A 113 -3.54 -1.27 20.48
N ALA A 114 -2.34 -1.87 20.54
CA ALA A 114 -2.02 -3.07 19.79
C ALA A 114 -2.83 -4.26 20.28
N LEU A 115 -2.98 -4.43 21.60
CA LEU A 115 -3.78 -5.48 22.21
C LEU A 115 -5.25 -5.38 21.80
N SER A 116 -5.85 -4.20 21.91
CA SER A 116 -7.22 -3.93 21.47
C SER A 116 -7.43 -4.16 19.97
N PHE A 117 -6.42 -3.85 19.15
CA PHE A 117 -6.46 -4.13 17.72
C PHE A 117 -6.51 -5.65 17.46
N VAL A 118 -5.57 -6.40 18.05
CA VAL A 118 -5.44 -7.84 17.84
C VAL A 118 -6.68 -8.59 18.33
N THR A 119 -7.16 -8.29 19.53
CA THR A 119 -8.35 -8.96 20.12
C THR A 119 -9.61 -8.69 19.31
N ARG A 120 -9.79 -7.45 18.84
CA ARG A 120 -10.94 -7.07 18.00
C ARG A 120 -10.92 -7.75 16.63
N GLU A 121 -9.77 -7.74 15.96
CA GLU A 121 -9.63 -8.34 14.62
C GLU A 121 -9.71 -9.86 14.66
N ALA A 122 -9.10 -10.47 15.67
CA ALA A 122 -9.13 -11.93 15.87
C ALA A 122 -10.43 -12.42 16.52
N LYS A 123 -11.26 -11.51 17.06
CA LYS A 123 -12.48 -11.82 17.82
C LYS A 123 -12.19 -12.79 18.98
N CYS A 124 -11.09 -12.55 19.68
CA CYS A 124 -10.58 -13.37 20.76
C CYS A 124 -10.44 -12.53 22.04
N GLU A 125 -10.22 -13.18 23.16
CA GLU A 125 -9.88 -12.54 24.43
C GLU A 125 -8.35 -12.40 24.55
N GLU A 126 -7.90 -11.60 25.53
CA GLU A 126 -6.49 -11.42 25.81
C GLU A 126 -5.80 -12.73 26.21
N ASP A 127 -6.53 -13.65 26.83
CA ASP A 127 -6.04 -14.95 27.25
C ASP A 127 -5.83 -15.94 26.08
N ASP A 128 -6.34 -15.63 24.88
CA ASP A 128 -6.18 -16.44 23.69
C ASP A 128 -4.86 -16.19 22.95
N LEU A 129 -4.07 -15.19 23.38
CA LEU A 129 -2.74 -14.97 22.80
C LEU A 129 -1.84 -16.20 23.03
N PRO A 130 -0.96 -16.55 22.09
CA PRO A 130 -0.55 -15.81 20.90
C PRO A 130 -1.50 -15.96 19.71
N ILE A 131 -1.59 -14.91 18.89
CA ILE A 131 -2.39 -14.90 17.66
C ILE A 131 -1.46 -14.75 16.44
N VAL A 132 -1.72 -15.56 15.43
CA VAL A 132 -0.92 -15.59 14.20
C VAL A 132 -1.65 -14.90 13.07
N TYR A 133 -0.92 -14.07 12.33
CA TYR A 133 -1.37 -13.41 11.10
C TYR A 133 -0.52 -13.85 9.93
N VAL A 134 -1.14 -14.13 8.79
CA VAL A 134 -0.46 -14.47 7.53
C VAL A 134 -0.94 -13.51 6.45
N GLY A 135 -0.04 -12.69 5.92
CA GLY A 135 -0.37 -11.72 4.89
C GLY A 135 -1.43 -10.70 5.30
N GLY A 136 -1.53 -10.39 6.60
CA GLY A 136 -2.56 -9.51 7.17
C GLY A 136 -3.89 -10.20 7.47
N THR A 137 -4.03 -11.50 7.17
CA THR A 137 -5.23 -12.29 7.53
C THR A 137 -5.02 -12.97 8.87
N VAL A 138 -6.01 -12.89 9.74
CA VAL A 138 -6.00 -13.58 11.03
C VAL A 138 -6.11 -15.09 10.80
N VAL A 139 -5.17 -15.84 11.33
CA VAL A 139 -5.24 -17.31 11.40
C VAL A 139 -5.89 -17.74 12.70
N GLY A 140 -5.50 -17.13 13.80
CA GLY A 140 -5.93 -17.45 15.15
C GLY A 140 -4.80 -17.90 16.06
N GLY A 141 -5.11 -18.67 17.07
CA GLY A 141 -4.16 -19.24 18.02
C GLY A 141 -3.48 -20.52 17.49
N TYR A 142 -2.92 -21.28 18.44
CA TYR A 142 -2.20 -22.52 18.10
C TYR A 142 -3.09 -23.57 17.41
N ASN A 143 -4.32 -23.76 17.87
CA ASN A 143 -5.22 -24.79 17.34
C ASN A 143 -5.61 -24.48 15.90
N GLU A 144 -5.99 -23.25 15.62
CA GLU A 144 -6.36 -22.76 14.29
C GLU A 144 -5.16 -22.84 13.33
N LEU A 145 -3.95 -22.54 13.85
CA LEU A 145 -2.72 -22.67 13.07
C LEU A 145 -2.44 -24.12 12.68
N VAL A 146 -2.67 -25.07 13.58
CA VAL A 146 -2.56 -26.52 13.29
C VAL A 146 -3.59 -26.94 12.24
N ASP A 147 -4.83 -26.49 12.34
CA ASP A 147 -5.88 -26.76 11.37
C ASP A 147 -5.53 -26.21 9.97
N TRP A 148 -4.95 -25.01 9.93
CA TRP A 148 -4.45 -24.43 8.68
C TRP A 148 -3.28 -25.19 8.10
N ASP A 149 -2.39 -25.70 8.93
CA ASP A 149 -1.26 -26.53 8.50
C ASP A 149 -1.72 -27.86 7.93
N VAL A 150 -2.58 -28.59 8.64
CA VAL A 150 -3.13 -29.88 8.21
C VAL A 150 -3.96 -29.75 6.94
N SER A 151 -4.74 -28.69 6.80
CA SER A 151 -5.53 -28.43 5.58
C SER A 151 -4.70 -27.89 4.40
N GLY A 152 -3.41 -27.62 4.57
CA GLY A 152 -2.55 -27.03 3.55
C GLY A 152 -2.77 -25.53 3.30
N LYS A 153 -3.74 -24.93 3.97
CA LYS A 153 -4.05 -23.48 3.84
C LYS A 153 -2.89 -22.62 4.26
N LEU A 154 -2.14 -23.01 5.29
CA LEU A 154 -0.99 -22.26 5.78
C LEU A 154 0.06 -22.11 4.68
N LYS A 155 0.43 -23.19 4.03
CA LYS A 155 1.39 -23.17 2.92
C LYS A 155 0.88 -22.35 1.74
N ALA A 156 -0.36 -22.53 1.36
CA ALA A 156 -1.00 -21.75 0.29
C ALA A 156 -1.02 -20.25 0.59
N ALA A 157 -1.39 -19.86 1.81
CA ALA A 157 -1.42 -18.47 2.23
C ALA A 157 -0.02 -17.83 2.24
N VAL A 158 0.99 -18.56 2.71
CA VAL A 158 2.39 -18.06 2.76
C VAL A 158 3.00 -18.00 1.37
N SER A 159 2.81 -19.02 0.51
CA SER A 159 3.40 -19.06 -0.83
C SER A 159 2.58 -18.32 -1.89
N GLY A 160 1.36 -17.90 -1.57
CA GLY A 160 0.47 -17.22 -2.51
C GLY A 160 0.02 -18.11 -3.67
N SER A 161 -0.13 -19.41 -3.40
CA SER A 161 -0.54 -20.41 -4.41
C SER A 161 -2.03 -20.62 -4.37
#